data_17b93de813af35721e0abdb797b172c2
#
_entry.id   17b93de813af35721e0abdb797b172c2
#
_cell.length_a   1.000
_cell.length_b   1.000
_cell.length_c   1.000
_cell.angle_alpha   90.00
_cell.angle_beta   90.00
_cell.angle_gamma   90.00
#
_symmetry.space_group_name_H-M   'P 1'
#
loop_
_entity.id
_entity.type
_entity.pdbx_description
1 polymer ?
#
loop_
_entity_poly.entity_id
_entity_poly.type
_entity_poly.pdbx_seq_one_letter_code
_entity_poly.pdbx_strand_id
1 'polypeptide(L)'
;MIRRPTGRQRRIAGLITAGVVILFGSLWLLQRLHFDFGLLFGPCGMKQRTGLPCPTCGMTTSVVAFSRGDLLTAFYVQPAAAFLCSALVVTAFFAFLAGVFGVYFRVLDRLWTEIGIRRLVVGLLVILAAGWAVTLARALAGRA
;
A
#
# COMPACT_ATOMS: atom_id res chain seq x y z
N MET A 1 -8.92 24.49 15.06
CA MET A 1 -7.73 25.30 15.36
C MET A 1 -6.61 24.87 14.43
N ILE A 2 -6.23 25.71 13.49
CA ILE A 2 -5.20 25.50 12.47
C ILE A 2 -3.88 25.99 13.07
N ARG A 3 -2.92 25.10 13.29
CA ARG A 3 -1.55 25.48 13.70
C ARG A 3 -0.67 25.53 12.44
N ARG A 4 0.18 26.54 12.36
CA ARG A 4 1.21 26.60 11.31
C ARG A 4 2.23 25.48 11.53
N PRO A 5 2.51 24.66 10.52
CA PRO A 5 3.50 23.56 10.65
C PRO A 5 4.89 24.13 10.89
N THR A 6 5.66 23.46 11.74
CA THR A 6 7.09 23.79 11.91
C THR A 6 7.84 23.41 10.62
N GLY A 7 8.95 24.11 10.34
CA GLY A 7 9.75 23.84 9.13
C GLY A 7 10.16 22.36 8.98
N ARG A 8 10.39 21.67 10.09
CA ARG A 8 10.69 20.23 10.11
C ARG A 8 9.48 19.38 9.64
N GLN A 9 8.29 19.70 10.12
CA GLN A 9 7.06 19.00 9.74
C GLN A 9 6.75 19.17 8.26
N ARG A 10 6.96 20.36 7.72
CA ARG A 10 6.80 20.65 6.29
C ARG A 10 7.77 19.86 5.42
N ARG A 11 9.04 19.70 5.86
CA ARG A 11 10.02 18.87 5.16
C ARG A 11 9.64 17.40 5.18
N ILE A 12 9.20 16.86 6.32
CA ILE A 12 8.76 15.46 6.45
C ILE A 12 7.54 15.20 5.55
N ALA A 13 6.54 16.09 5.56
CA ALA A 13 5.38 15.99 4.69
C ALA A 13 5.78 16.00 3.20
N GLY A 14 6.69 16.88 2.80
CA GLY A 14 7.24 16.93 1.45
C GLY A 14 7.97 15.64 1.05
N LEU A 15 8.79 15.09 1.95
CA LEU A 15 9.51 13.83 1.72
C LEU A 15 8.55 12.64 1.56
N ILE A 16 7.50 12.56 2.38
CA ILE A 16 6.48 11.51 2.26
C ILE A 16 5.77 11.61 0.91
N THR A 17 5.31 12.80 0.55
CA THR A 17 4.64 13.03 -0.74
C THR A 17 5.55 12.70 -1.91
N ALA A 18 6.78 13.20 -1.90
CA ALA A 18 7.78 12.92 -2.93
C ALA A 18 8.08 11.41 -3.03
N GLY A 19 8.26 10.73 -1.91
CA GLY A 19 8.51 9.29 -1.86
C GLY A 19 7.37 8.47 -2.49
N VAL A 20 6.13 8.80 -2.16
CA VAL A 20 4.96 8.11 -2.74
C VAL A 20 4.80 8.40 -4.24
N VAL A 21 4.99 9.65 -4.66
CA VAL A 21 4.94 10.02 -6.08
C VAL A 21 6.05 9.33 -6.88
N ILE A 22 7.27 9.28 -6.36
CA ILE A 22 8.39 8.58 -6.99
C ILE A 22 8.10 7.09 -7.08
N LEU A 23 7.57 6.47 -6.02
CA LEU A 23 7.24 5.05 -5.99
C LEU A 23 6.22 4.69 -7.08
N PHE A 24 5.05 5.35 -7.07
CA PHE A 24 4.01 5.06 -8.06
C PHE A 24 4.39 5.52 -9.47
N GLY A 25 5.10 6.63 -9.60
CA GLY A 25 5.60 7.14 -10.87
C GLY A 25 6.63 6.19 -11.51
N SER A 26 7.56 5.66 -10.73
CA SER A 26 8.53 4.68 -11.23
C SER A 26 7.87 3.36 -11.62
N LEU A 27 6.90 2.87 -10.83
CA LEU A 27 6.13 1.68 -11.19
C LEU A 27 5.35 1.88 -12.49
N TRP A 28 4.70 3.01 -12.65
CA TRP A 28 3.96 3.34 -13.88
C TRP A 28 4.91 3.44 -15.09
N LEU A 29 6.08 4.08 -14.92
CA LEU A 29 7.08 4.21 -15.98
C LEU A 29 7.65 2.85 -16.39
N LEU A 30 8.02 1.99 -15.43
CA LEU A 30 8.50 0.64 -15.69
C LEU A 30 7.48 -0.20 -16.45
N GLN A 31 6.19 -0.06 -16.14
CA GLN A 31 5.13 -0.72 -16.89
C GLN A 31 5.00 -0.21 -18.33
N ARG A 32 5.18 1.09 -18.54
CA ARG A 32 5.22 1.68 -19.91
C ARG A 32 6.38 1.17 -20.74
N LEU A 33 7.50 0.87 -20.08
CA LEU A 33 8.68 0.27 -20.71
C LEU A 33 8.56 -1.25 -20.90
N HIS A 34 7.37 -1.83 -20.70
CA HIS A 34 7.10 -3.28 -20.78
C HIS A 34 8.02 -4.12 -19.90
N PHE A 35 8.43 -3.57 -18.76
CA PHE A 35 9.26 -4.30 -17.81
C PHE A 35 8.48 -5.46 -17.18
N ASP A 36 9.00 -6.69 -17.36
CA ASP A 36 8.36 -7.89 -16.82
C ASP A 36 8.75 -8.10 -15.35
N PHE A 37 7.85 -7.73 -14.44
CA PHE A 37 8.03 -7.93 -13.01
C PHE A 37 8.10 -9.41 -12.61
N GLY A 38 7.60 -10.32 -13.46
CA GLY A 38 7.69 -11.77 -13.24
C GLY A 38 9.12 -12.28 -13.22
N LEU A 39 10.02 -11.66 -13.99
CA LEU A 39 11.45 -12.01 -14.02
C LEU A 39 12.17 -11.65 -12.72
N LEU A 40 11.76 -10.58 -12.05
CA LEU A 40 12.37 -10.13 -10.79
C LEU A 40 11.92 -10.96 -9.57
N PHE A 41 10.65 -11.35 -9.53
CA PHE A 41 10.08 -11.99 -8.35
C PHE A 41 9.90 -13.50 -8.48
N GLY A 42 10.17 -14.07 -9.66
CA GLY A 42 10.11 -15.52 -9.90
C GLY A 42 8.79 -16.18 -9.51
N PRO A 43 8.61 -17.46 -9.81
CA PRO A 43 7.45 -18.22 -9.39
C PRO A 43 7.51 -18.51 -7.88
N CYS A 44 6.38 -18.35 -7.19
CA CYS A 44 6.28 -18.58 -5.74
C CYS A 44 6.58 -20.03 -5.38
N GLY A 45 7.68 -20.26 -4.66
CA GLY A 45 8.12 -21.61 -4.25
C GLY A 45 7.10 -22.35 -3.37
N MET A 46 6.31 -21.63 -2.57
CA MET A 46 5.26 -22.23 -1.76
C MET A 46 4.11 -22.74 -2.65
N LYS A 47 3.71 -21.95 -3.65
CA LYS A 47 2.69 -22.35 -4.61
C LYS A 47 3.12 -23.56 -5.45
N GLN A 48 4.42 -23.67 -5.77
CA GLN A 48 4.97 -24.81 -6.50
C GLN A 48 5.00 -26.10 -5.66
N ARG A 49 5.30 -25.99 -4.36
CA ARG A 49 5.43 -27.16 -3.48
C ARG A 49 4.10 -27.63 -2.89
N THR A 50 3.21 -26.74 -2.51
CA THR A 50 1.97 -27.05 -1.79
C THR A 50 0.72 -26.76 -2.61
N GLY A 51 0.85 -26.07 -3.74
CA GLY A 51 -0.29 -25.63 -4.54
C GLY A 51 -1.13 -24.53 -3.88
N LEU A 52 -0.76 -24.06 -2.67
CA LEU A 52 -1.48 -23.03 -1.94
C LEU A 52 -0.83 -21.65 -2.16
N PRO A 53 -1.63 -20.58 -2.26
CA PRO A 53 -1.10 -19.23 -2.35
C PRO A 53 -0.43 -18.83 -1.03
N CYS A 54 0.78 -18.27 -1.10
CA CYS A 54 1.43 -17.70 0.08
C CYS A 54 0.78 -16.35 0.46
N PRO A 55 1.00 -15.83 1.69
CA PRO A 55 0.44 -14.56 2.15
C PRO A 55 0.79 -13.36 1.26
N THR A 56 1.91 -13.42 0.55
CA THR A 56 2.41 -12.36 -0.33
C THR A 56 2.11 -12.61 -1.82
N CYS A 57 1.47 -13.77 -2.16
CA CYS A 57 1.12 -14.08 -3.54
C CYS A 57 0.13 -13.06 -4.11
N GLY A 58 0.49 -12.49 -5.26
CA GLY A 58 -0.34 -11.46 -5.91
C GLY A 58 -0.13 -10.05 -5.37
N MET A 59 0.71 -9.84 -4.35
CA MET A 59 0.96 -8.51 -3.79
C MET A 59 1.56 -7.56 -4.85
N THR A 60 2.57 -8.02 -5.58
CA THR A 60 3.18 -7.25 -6.67
C THR A 60 2.16 -6.96 -7.78
N THR A 61 1.39 -7.98 -8.20
CA THR A 61 0.36 -7.83 -9.23
C THR A 61 -0.71 -6.82 -8.80
N SER A 62 -1.13 -6.85 -7.53
CA SER A 62 -2.09 -5.90 -6.98
C SER A 62 -1.54 -4.46 -6.98
N VAL A 63 -0.28 -4.27 -6.53
CA VAL A 63 0.38 -2.95 -6.55
C VAL A 63 0.54 -2.43 -7.97
N VAL A 64 0.91 -3.28 -8.91
CA VAL A 64 1.03 -2.96 -10.34
C VAL A 64 -0.33 -2.58 -10.93
N ALA A 65 -1.40 -3.33 -10.64
CA ALA A 65 -2.76 -2.99 -11.07
C ALA A 65 -3.22 -1.66 -10.47
N PHE A 66 -2.94 -1.44 -9.18
CA PHE A 66 -3.26 -0.19 -8.50
C PHE A 66 -2.57 1.01 -9.15
N SER A 67 -1.30 0.89 -9.52
CA SER A 67 -0.55 1.97 -10.19
C SER A 67 -1.04 2.28 -11.60
N ARG A 68 -1.78 1.36 -12.25
CA ARG A 68 -2.49 1.58 -13.52
C ARG A 68 -3.85 2.26 -13.34
N GLY A 69 -4.32 2.40 -12.10
CA GLY A 69 -5.66 2.89 -11.79
C GLY A 69 -6.75 1.78 -11.83
N ASP A 70 -6.36 0.53 -12.05
CA ASP A 70 -7.27 -0.61 -12.03
C ASP A 70 -7.47 -1.09 -10.58
N LEU A 71 -8.29 -0.32 -9.85
CA LEU A 71 -8.57 -0.57 -8.44
C LEU A 71 -9.33 -1.88 -8.24
N LEU A 72 -10.25 -2.22 -9.16
CA LEU A 72 -11.05 -3.44 -9.04
C LEU A 72 -10.17 -4.67 -9.10
N THR A 73 -9.28 -4.76 -10.08
CA THR A 73 -8.33 -5.86 -10.19
C THR A 73 -7.36 -5.88 -9.00
N ALA A 74 -6.89 -4.71 -8.53
CA ALA A 74 -6.00 -4.64 -7.37
C ALA A 74 -6.67 -5.23 -6.11
N PHE A 75 -7.91 -4.86 -5.82
CA PHE A 75 -8.68 -5.40 -4.69
C PHE A 75 -9.07 -6.87 -4.88
N TYR A 76 -9.32 -7.28 -6.13
CA TYR A 76 -9.64 -8.66 -6.42
C TYR A 76 -8.45 -9.59 -6.22
N VAL A 77 -7.26 -9.20 -6.69
CA VAL A 77 -6.04 -10.02 -6.60
C VAL A 77 -5.56 -10.13 -5.16
N GLN A 78 -5.35 -9.00 -4.50
CA GLN A 78 -4.86 -8.97 -3.12
C GLN A 78 -5.41 -7.75 -2.37
N PRO A 79 -6.53 -7.93 -1.62
CA PRO A 79 -7.20 -6.82 -0.97
C PRO A 79 -6.33 -6.10 0.06
N ALA A 80 -5.46 -6.83 0.77
CA ALA A 80 -4.54 -6.23 1.73
C ALA A 80 -3.55 -5.25 1.08
N ALA A 81 -2.95 -5.63 -0.05
CA ALA A 81 -2.03 -4.78 -0.79
C ALA A 81 -2.74 -3.53 -1.35
N ALA A 82 -3.93 -3.70 -1.93
CA ALA A 82 -4.74 -2.60 -2.42
C ALA A 82 -5.12 -1.61 -1.31
N PHE A 83 -5.45 -2.13 -0.12
CA PHE A 83 -5.76 -1.31 1.06
C PHE A 83 -4.55 -0.50 1.52
N LEU A 84 -3.37 -1.11 1.57
CA LEU A 84 -2.12 -0.43 1.91
C LEU A 84 -1.76 0.66 0.89
N CYS A 85 -1.90 0.37 -0.40
CA CYS A 85 -1.69 1.38 -1.46
C CYS A 85 -2.66 2.55 -1.31
N SER A 86 -3.94 2.28 -1.05
CA SER A 86 -4.95 3.33 -0.82
C SER A 86 -4.60 4.18 0.40
N ALA A 87 -4.17 3.55 1.50
CA ALA A 87 -3.75 4.27 2.71
C ALA A 87 -2.52 5.14 2.45
N LEU A 88 -1.54 4.67 1.66
CA LEU A 88 -0.37 5.44 1.26
C LEU A 88 -0.76 6.67 0.42
N VAL A 89 -1.64 6.49 -0.56
CA VAL A 89 -2.11 7.60 -1.41
C VAL A 89 -2.86 8.64 -0.59
N VAL A 90 -3.77 8.21 0.28
CA VAL A 90 -4.51 9.10 1.19
C VAL A 90 -3.55 9.86 2.11
N THR A 91 -2.58 9.16 2.70
CA THR A 91 -1.56 9.78 3.57
C THR A 91 -0.74 10.81 2.80
N ALA A 92 -0.29 10.48 1.59
CA ALA A 92 0.45 11.39 0.73
C ALA A 92 -0.38 12.61 0.32
N PHE A 93 -1.67 12.43 0.04
CA PHE A 93 -2.59 13.53 -0.26
C PHE A 93 -2.74 14.49 0.91
N PHE A 94 -2.97 13.99 2.12
CA PHE A 94 -3.03 14.86 3.31
C PHE A 94 -1.69 15.51 3.64
N ALA A 95 -0.57 14.78 3.44
CA ALA A 95 0.76 15.35 3.59
C ALA A 95 1.01 16.48 2.58
N PHE A 96 0.58 16.32 1.33
CA PHE A 96 0.65 17.35 0.31
C PHE A 96 -0.15 18.58 0.70
N LEU A 97 -1.41 18.42 1.13
CA LEU A 97 -2.25 19.53 1.60
C LEU A 97 -1.61 20.25 2.78
N ALA A 98 -1.05 19.51 3.74
CA ALA A 98 -0.36 20.10 4.88
C ALA A 98 0.91 20.88 4.45
N GLY A 99 1.64 20.37 3.46
CA GLY A 99 2.84 21.02 2.92
C GLY A 99 2.57 22.29 2.15
N VAL A 100 1.53 22.29 1.28
CA VAL A 100 1.19 23.40 0.39
C VAL A 100 0.35 24.47 1.11
N PHE A 101 -0.75 24.05 1.75
CA PHE A 101 -1.69 24.97 2.39
C PHE A 101 -1.31 25.35 3.82
N GLY A 102 -0.31 24.69 4.41
CA GLY A 102 0.07 24.90 5.81
C GLY A 102 -1.03 24.52 6.80
N VAL A 103 -1.99 23.70 6.38
CA VAL A 103 -3.10 23.23 7.19
C VAL A 103 -2.67 21.95 7.90
N TYR A 104 -2.24 22.09 9.14
CA TYR A 104 -1.91 20.91 9.95
C TYR A 104 -3.19 20.39 10.61
N PHE A 105 -3.68 19.26 10.11
CA PHE A 105 -4.81 18.59 10.73
C PHE A 105 -4.36 17.98 12.06
N ARG A 106 -4.85 18.53 13.15
CA ARG A 106 -4.63 18.05 14.53
C ARG A 106 -4.99 16.56 14.68
N VAL A 107 -5.88 16.08 13.81
CA VAL A 107 -6.26 14.66 13.73
C VAL A 107 -5.08 13.77 13.36
N LEU A 108 -4.20 14.20 12.43
CA LEU A 108 -3.03 13.42 12.03
C LEU A 108 -2.02 13.30 13.20
N ASP A 109 -1.79 14.39 13.92
CA ASP A 109 -0.88 14.40 15.08
C ASP A 109 -1.40 13.50 16.20
N ARG A 110 -2.72 13.54 16.43
CA ARG A 110 -3.38 12.70 17.41
C ARG A 110 -3.37 11.21 17.01
N LEU A 111 -3.57 10.91 15.74
CA LEU A 111 -3.46 9.55 15.22
C LEU A 111 -2.03 9.01 15.37
N TRP A 112 -1.01 9.81 15.11
CA TRP A 112 0.39 9.40 15.26
C TRP A 112 0.81 9.22 16.72
N THR A 113 0.30 10.04 17.64
CA THR A 113 0.63 9.96 19.06
C THR A 113 -0.18 8.92 19.81
N GLU A 114 -1.46 8.72 19.45
CA GLU A 114 -2.35 7.75 20.10
C GLU A 114 -2.25 6.34 19.51
N ILE A 115 -1.90 6.21 18.20
CA ILE A 115 -1.63 4.91 17.59
C ILE A 115 -0.18 4.54 17.90
N GLY A 116 0.05 3.99 19.10
CA GLY A 116 1.36 3.43 19.44
C GLY A 116 1.80 2.41 18.37
N ILE A 117 3.12 2.33 18.13
CA ILE A 117 3.72 1.44 17.12
C ILE A 117 3.18 -0.01 17.21
N ARG A 118 2.87 -0.45 18.42
CA ARG A 118 2.28 -1.78 18.69
C ARG A 118 0.92 -1.95 18.01
N ARG A 119 0.02 -0.95 18.11
CA ARG A 119 -1.32 -1.00 17.47
C ARG A 119 -1.22 -0.94 15.96
N LEU A 120 -0.27 -0.16 15.44
CA LEU A 120 -0.02 -0.06 14.01
C LEU A 120 0.49 -1.40 13.46
N VAL A 121 1.44 -2.05 14.14
CA VAL A 121 1.96 -3.37 13.75
C VAL A 121 0.85 -4.43 13.82
N VAL A 122 0.06 -4.45 14.90
CA VAL A 122 -1.07 -5.38 15.03
C VAL A 122 -2.09 -5.15 13.93
N GLY A 123 -2.47 -3.90 13.64
CA GLY A 123 -3.39 -3.57 12.56
C GLY A 123 -2.88 -4.03 11.19
N LEU A 124 -1.60 -3.83 10.92
CA LEU A 124 -0.96 -4.29 9.69
C LEU A 124 -1.01 -5.83 9.57
N LEU A 125 -0.68 -6.54 10.65
CA LEU A 125 -0.73 -8.00 10.69
C LEU A 125 -2.15 -8.52 10.48
N VAL A 126 -3.16 -7.88 11.08
CA VAL A 126 -4.57 -8.26 10.89
C VAL A 126 -4.99 -8.05 9.43
N ILE A 127 -4.63 -6.93 8.81
CA ILE A 127 -4.94 -6.65 7.40
C ILE A 127 -4.27 -7.70 6.48
N LEU A 128 -3.01 -8.05 6.74
CA LEU A 128 -2.30 -9.07 5.98
C LEU A 128 -2.92 -10.45 6.17
N ALA A 129 -3.26 -10.83 7.40
CA ALA A 129 -3.91 -12.10 7.70
C ALA A 129 -5.29 -12.21 7.05
N ALA A 130 -6.09 -11.15 7.12
CA ALA A 130 -7.41 -11.10 6.48
C ALA A 130 -7.30 -11.20 4.94
N GLY A 131 -6.36 -10.47 4.34
CA GLY A 131 -6.08 -10.55 2.91
C GLY A 131 -5.66 -11.96 2.48
N TRP A 132 -4.81 -12.62 3.27
CA TRP A 132 -4.42 -14.00 3.01
C TRP A 132 -5.59 -14.98 3.15
N ALA A 133 -6.41 -14.84 4.18
CA ALA A 133 -7.61 -15.67 4.36
C ALA A 133 -8.54 -15.58 3.15
N VAL A 134 -8.74 -14.40 2.60
CA VAL A 134 -9.56 -14.19 1.39
C VAL A 134 -8.93 -14.87 0.16
N THR A 135 -7.63 -14.73 -0.05
CA THR A 135 -6.94 -15.38 -1.18
C THR A 135 -6.92 -16.90 -1.04
N LEU A 136 -6.77 -17.41 0.18
CA LEU A 136 -6.83 -18.83 0.47
C LEU A 136 -8.23 -19.40 0.23
N ALA A 137 -9.28 -18.72 0.72
CA ALA A 137 -10.66 -19.12 0.52
C ALA A 137 -11.03 -19.20 -0.98
N ARG A 138 -10.58 -18.24 -1.76
CA ARG A 138 -10.78 -18.25 -3.23
C ARG A 138 -10.02 -19.39 -3.90
N ALA A 139 -8.79 -19.68 -3.49
CA ALA A 139 -8.01 -20.78 -4.03
C ALA A 139 -8.62 -22.16 -3.72
N LEU A 140 -9.26 -22.30 -2.57
CA LEU A 140 -9.98 -23.51 -2.20
C LEU A 140 -11.31 -23.63 -2.94
N ALA A 141 -12.06 -22.55 -3.06
CA ALA A 141 -13.33 -22.52 -3.82
C ALA A 141 -13.13 -22.79 -5.33
N GLY A 142 -12.00 -22.37 -5.90
CA GLY A 142 -11.66 -22.64 -7.30
C GLY A 142 -11.15 -24.06 -7.57
N ARG A 143 -11.00 -24.90 -6.53
CA ARG A 143 -10.64 -26.32 -6.62
C ARG A 143 -11.81 -27.26 -6.41
N ALA A 144 -12.95 -26.75 -5.94
CA ALA A 144 -14.20 -27.47 -5.80
C ALA A 144 -15.04 -27.37 -7.09
#